data_f2eb4ba744f93a15a9cd12caff09e398
#
_entry.id   f2eb4ba744f93a15a9cd12caff09e398
#
_cell.length_a   1.000
_cell.length_b   1.000
_cell.length_c   1.000
_cell.angle_alpha   90.00
_cell.angle_beta   90.00
_cell.angle_gamma   90.00
#
_symmetry.space_group_name_H-M   'P 1'
#
loop_
_entity.id
_entity.type
_entity.pdbx_description
1 polymer ?
#
loop_
_entity_poly.entity_id
_entity_poly.type
_entity_poly.pdbx_seq_one_letter_code
_entity_poly.pdbx_strand_id
1 'polypeptide(L)'
;AAELSFAFSRSSGAGGQNVNKVNTRVELRFDVAQSPSLSEGQRQLLLEKLAQRLTQDGVLIVNSDRHRTQGRNRDDCLERFVALVADALKPPPPKRKATRPGRAAKKRRLDAKKRHSDTKTNRRRPTM
;
A
#
# COMPACT_ATOMS: atom_id res chain seq x y z
N ALA A 1 -12.89 19.02 9.21
CA ALA A 1 -12.64 19.87 8.03
C ALA A 1 -11.57 20.92 8.28
N ALA A 2 -11.36 21.37 9.51
CA ALA A 2 -10.37 22.40 9.85
C ALA A 2 -8.89 21.93 9.78
N GLU A 3 -8.66 20.61 9.80
CA GLU A 3 -7.31 20.03 9.81
C GLU A 3 -6.78 19.68 8.41
N LEU A 4 -7.62 19.76 7.38
CA LEU A 4 -7.21 19.51 5.99
C LEU A 4 -6.85 20.83 5.32
N SER A 5 -5.65 20.89 4.77
CA SER A 5 -5.21 22.01 3.93
C SER A 5 -5.10 21.58 2.47
N PHE A 6 -5.43 22.48 1.57
CA PHE A 6 -5.36 22.25 0.13
C PHE A 6 -4.41 23.25 -0.51
N ALA A 7 -3.53 22.76 -1.36
CA ALA A 7 -2.71 23.56 -2.23
C ALA A 7 -3.08 23.26 -3.69
N PHE A 8 -3.01 24.28 -4.53
CA PHE A 8 -3.36 24.19 -5.93
C PHE A 8 -2.17 24.56 -6.80
N SER A 9 -1.90 23.77 -7.82
CA SER A 9 -0.81 24.00 -8.74
C SER A 9 -1.21 23.65 -10.17
N ARG A 10 -0.37 23.99 -11.12
CA ARG A 10 -0.57 23.59 -12.51
C ARG A 10 -0.31 22.09 -12.64
N SER A 11 -1.12 21.41 -13.45
CA SER A 11 -0.86 20.01 -13.77
C SER A 11 0.39 19.88 -14.65
N SER A 12 1.21 18.87 -14.39
CA SER A 12 2.34 18.51 -15.23
C SER A 12 1.85 17.63 -16.38
N GLY A 13 1.62 18.21 -17.54
CA GLY A 13 1.19 17.44 -18.73
C GLY A 13 1.73 18.06 -20.02
N ALA A 14 2.04 17.20 -20.98
CA ALA A 14 2.41 17.62 -22.32
C ALA A 14 1.20 18.22 -23.04
N GLY A 15 1.15 19.52 -23.13
CA GLY A 15 0.38 20.20 -24.14
C GLY A 15 -1.08 20.52 -23.82
N GLY A 16 -1.48 21.62 -24.28
CA GLY A 16 -2.80 22.22 -24.24
C GLY A 16 -2.79 23.57 -23.55
N GLN A 17 -3.49 24.52 -24.11
CA GLN A 17 -3.56 25.90 -23.58
C GLN A 17 -4.08 25.97 -22.13
N ASN A 18 -4.86 24.97 -21.67
CA ASN A 18 -5.41 24.91 -20.33
C ASN A 18 -4.37 24.53 -19.25
N VAL A 19 -3.34 23.75 -19.60
CA VAL A 19 -2.28 23.32 -18.66
C VAL A 19 -1.47 24.52 -18.17
N ASN A 20 -1.29 25.55 -19.02
CA ASN A 20 -0.50 26.74 -18.70
C ASN A 20 -1.31 27.84 -18.01
N LYS A 21 -2.65 27.77 -18.02
CA LYS A 21 -3.53 28.85 -17.55
C LYS A 21 -4.31 28.53 -16.28
N VAL A 22 -4.52 27.25 -15.95
CA VAL A 22 -5.40 26.86 -14.84
C VAL A 22 -4.70 25.91 -13.86
N ASN A 23 -4.77 26.24 -12.58
CA ASN A 23 -4.26 25.40 -11.50
C ASN A 23 -5.27 24.29 -11.20
N THR A 24 -5.20 23.17 -11.92
CA THR A 24 -6.13 22.05 -11.78
C THR A 24 -5.61 20.96 -10.84
N ARG A 25 -4.29 20.88 -10.64
CA ARG A 25 -3.70 19.92 -9.69
C ARG A 25 -3.99 20.34 -8.27
N VAL A 26 -4.51 19.39 -7.47
CA VAL A 26 -4.82 19.59 -6.07
C VAL A 26 -3.92 18.72 -5.22
N GLU A 27 -3.38 19.30 -4.17
CA GLU A 27 -2.62 18.65 -3.12
C GLU A 27 -3.36 18.82 -1.80
N LEU A 28 -3.77 17.71 -1.18
CA LEU A 28 -4.36 17.67 0.15
C LEU A 28 -3.26 17.34 1.15
N ARG A 29 -3.17 18.09 2.23
CA ARG A 29 -2.24 17.87 3.35
C ARG A 29 -3.00 17.66 4.64
N PHE A 30 -2.63 16.65 5.38
CA PHE A 30 -3.15 16.32 6.70
C PHE A 30 -2.01 16.01 7.66
N ASP A 31 -1.92 16.76 8.75
CA ASP A 31 -0.90 16.54 9.77
C ASP A 31 -1.35 15.44 10.74
N VAL A 32 -0.84 14.24 10.52
CA VAL A 32 -1.12 13.06 11.36
C VAL A 32 -0.49 13.22 12.73
N ALA A 33 0.73 13.79 12.80
CA ALA A 33 1.48 13.88 14.03
C ALA A 33 0.82 14.80 15.07
N GLN A 34 0.18 15.87 14.61
CA GLN A 34 -0.40 16.91 15.48
C GLN A 34 -1.93 16.99 15.44
N SER A 35 -2.60 16.05 14.79
CA SER A 35 -4.07 16.06 14.68
C SER A 35 -4.73 15.86 16.05
N PRO A 36 -5.58 16.80 16.52
CA PRO A 36 -6.34 16.65 17.74
C PRO A 36 -7.52 15.68 17.58
N SER A 37 -7.94 15.38 16.35
CA SER A 37 -9.04 14.43 16.07
C SER A 37 -8.64 12.97 16.18
N LEU A 38 -7.35 12.66 16.26
CA LEU A 38 -6.83 11.31 16.38
C LEU A 38 -6.52 10.97 17.85
N SER A 39 -6.96 9.80 18.30
CA SER A 39 -6.46 9.22 19.55
C SER A 39 -4.99 8.82 19.39
N GLU A 40 -4.27 8.69 20.51
CA GLU A 40 -2.85 8.31 20.50
C GLU A 40 -2.60 6.98 19.77
N GLY A 41 -3.46 5.99 20.01
CA GLY A 41 -3.37 4.70 19.32
C GLY A 41 -3.62 4.79 17.81
N GLN A 42 -4.59 5.61 17.39
CA GLN A 42 -4.86 5.87 15.97
C GLN A 42 -3.69 6.61 15.31
N ARG A 43 -3.13 7.60 15.98
CA ARG A 43 -1.97 8.36 15.52
C ARG A 43 -0.76 7.45 15.27
N GLN A 44 -0.39 6.62 16.23
CA GLN A 44 0.71 5.67 16.10
C GLN A 44 0.47 4.68 14.97
N LEU A 45 -0.75 4.15 14.85
CA LEU A 45 -1.12 3.22 13.79
C LEU A 45 -1.01 3.85 12.40
N LEU A 46 -1.45 5.10 12.24
CA LEU A 46 -1.31 5.84 10.97
C LEU A 46 0.16 6.15 10.66
N LEU A 47 0.94 6.59 11.65
CA LEU A 47 2.38 6.85 11.48
C LEU A 47 3.14 5.59 11.05
N GLU A 48 2.79 4.43 11.60
CA GLU A 48 3.41 3.16 11.25
C GLU A 48 2.99 2.66 9.85
N LYS A 49 1.68 2.56 9.61
CA LYS A 49 1.16 2.00 8.35
C LYS A 49 1.36 2.89 7.13
N LEU A 50 1.35 4.19 7.31
CA LEU A 50 1.53 5.17 6.24
C LEU A 50 2.93 5.77 6.19
N ALA A 51 3.91 5.20 6.90
CA ALA A 51 5.27 5.74 7.02
C ALA A 51 5.91 6.10 5.66
N GLN A 52 5.68 5.30 4.63
CA GLN A 52 6.21 5.54 3.28
C GLN A 52 5.52 6.68 2.52
N ARG A 53 4.37 7.15 3.01
CA ARG A 53 3.55 8.20 2.39
C ARG A 53 3.56 9.51 3.19
N LEU A 54 4.12 9.47 4.38
CA LEU A 54 4.26 10.63 5.25
C LEU A 54 5.55 11.37 4.95
N THR A 55 5.51 12.67 5.15
CA THR A 55 6.73 13.49 5.21
C THR A 55 7.50 13.20 6.51
N GLN A 56 8.73 13.69 6.62
CA GLN A 56 9.53 13.58 7.85
C GLN A 56 8.82 14.19 9.07
N ASP A 57 7.99 15.20 8.85
CA ASP A 57 7.20 15.89 9.89
C ASP A 57 5.89 15.14 10.24
N GLY A 58 5.60 14.01 9.60
CA GLY A 58 4.38 13.25 9.83
C GLY A 58 3.13 13.79 9.13
N VAL A 59 3.30 14.51 8.02
CA VAL A 59 2.20 15.05 7.19
C VAL A 59 1.88 14.08 6.05
N LEU A 60 0.62 13.68 5.95
CA LEU A 60 0.12 12.89 4.82
C LEU A 60 -0.21 13.82 3.66
N ILE A 61 0.37 13.55 2.50
CA ILE A 61 0.13 14.30 1.26
C ILE A 61 -0.57 13.41 0.24
N VAL A 62 -1.70 13.89 -0.28
CA VAL A 62 -2.47 13.23 -1.34
C VAL A 62 -2.64 14.17 -2.51
N ASN A 63 -2.18 13.79 -3.69
CA ASN A 63 -2.23 14.60 -4.91
C ASN A 63 -3.25 14.03 -5.90
N SER A 64 -3.95 14.92 -6.61
CA SER A 64 -4.75 14.56 -7.78
C SER A 64 -4.63 15.60 -8.90
N ASP A 65 -4.40 15.08 -10.11
CA ASP A 65 -4.40 15.81 -11.37
C ASP A 65 -5.15 15.04 -12.47
N ARG A 66 -5.96 14.04 -12.07
CA ARG A 66 -6.63 13.10 -12.98
C ARG A 66 -7.77 13.74 -13.77
N HIS A 67 -8.40 14.74 -13.18
CA HIS A 67 -9.58 15.38 -13.77
C HIS A 67 -9.24 16.74 -14.35
N ARG A 68 -10.06 17.18 -15.29
CA ARG A 68 -9.90 18.46 -15.97
C ARG A 68 -10.23 19.67 -15.09
N THR A 69 -11.02 19.45 -14.03
CA THR A 69 -11.47 20.52 -13.14
C THR A 69 -10.84 20.40 -11.76
N GLN A 70 -10.51 21.52 -11.16
CA GLN A 70 -9.98 21.59 -9.80
C GLN A 70 -10.91 20.97 -8.76
N GLY A 71 -12.22 21.24 -8.87
CA GLY A 71 -13.23 20.67 -7.97
C GLY A 71 -13.24 19.15 -7.97
N ARG A 72 -13.23 18.51 -9.13
CA ARG A 72 -13.16 17.04 -9.24
C ARG A 72 -11.85 16.47 -8.70
N ASN A 73 -10.73 17.15 -8.90
CA ASN A 73 -9.46 16.74 -8.33
C ASN A 73 -9.45 16.86 -6.82
N ARG A 74 -10.11 17.87 -6.26
CA ARG A 74 -10.29 18.01 -4.82
C ARG A 74 -11.13 16.86 -4.24
N ASP A 75 -12.23 16.51 -4.88
CA ASP A 75 -13.08 15.38 -4.47
C ASP A 75 -12.30 14.06 -4.53
N ASP A 76 -11.55 13.82 -5.60
CA ASP A 76 -10.67 12.64 -5.75
C ASP A 76 -9.60 12.58 -4.63
N CYS A 77 -9.01 13.71 -4.26
CA CYS A 77 -8.09 13.76 -3.11
C CYS A 77 -8.77 13.36 -1.80
N LEU A 78 -9.98 13.85 -1.56
CA LEU A 78 -10.76 13.52 -0.36
C LEU A 78 -11.13 12.04 -0.32
N GLU A 79 -11.62 11.48 -1.42
CA GLU A 79 -11.96 10.05 -1.52
C GLU A 79 -10.72 9.16 -1.25
N ARG A 80 -9.60 9.48 -1.85
CA ARG A 80 -8.34 8.76 -1.62
C ARG A 80 -7.84 8.90 -0.19
N PHE A 81 -7.93 10.08 0.38
CA PHE A 81 -7.57 10.34 1.77
C PHE A 81 -8.40 9.48 2.72
N VAL A 82 -9.74 9.49 2.55
CA VAL A 82 -10.64 8.68 3.37
C VAL A 82 -10.32 7.18 3.22
N ALA A 83 -10.11 6.70 2.01
CA ALA A 83 -9.76 5.31 1.76
C ALA A 83 -8.44 4.90 2.43
N LEU A 84 -7.40 5.74 2.34
CA LEU A 84 -6.09 5.49 2.95
C LEU A 84 -6.17 5.43 4.48
N VAL A 85 -6.85 6.40 5.08
CA VAL A 85 -7.03 6.46 6.54
C VAL A 85 -7.89 5.30 7.04
N ALA A 86 -9.00 5.00 6.37
CA ALA A 86 -9.87 3.89 6.73
C ALA A 86 -9.15 2.54 6.65
N ASP A 87 -8.34 2.33 5.61
CA ASP A 87 -7.55 1.10 5.45
C ASP A 87 -6.45 0.99 6.51
N ALA A 88 -5.78 2.08 6.80
CA ALA A 88 -4.75 2.11 7.83
C ALA A 88 -5.31 1.89 9.26
N LEU A 89 -6.52 2.34 9.54
CA LEU A 89 -7.19 2.15 10.84
C LEU A 89 -7.82 0.76 11.02
N LYS A 90 -7.87 -0.07 9.97
CA LYS A 90 -8.35 -1.46 10.11
C LYS A 90 -7.46 -2.24 11.08
N PRO A 91 -8.09 -3.03 11.99
CA PRO A 91 -7.32 -3.89 12.88
C PRO A 91 -6.50 -4.91 12.07
N PRO A 92 -5.32 -5.29 12.56
CA PRO A 92 -4.52 -6.30 11.90
C PRO A 92 -5.29 -7.63 11.81
N PRO A 93 -5.12 -8.40 10.73
CA PRO A 93 -5.77 -9.71 10.63
C PRO A 93 -5.29 -10.62 11.75
N PRO A 94 -6.15 -11.54 12.23
CA PRO A 94 -5.77 -12.50 13.27
C PRO A 94 -4.56 -13.33 12.82
N LYS A 95 -3.65 -13.62 13.73
CA LYS A 95 -2.48 -14.47 13.46
C LYS A 95 -2.94 -15.81 12.87
N ARG A 96 -2.43 -16.16 11.72
CA ARG A 96 -2.71 -17.45 11.08
C ARG A 96 -2.19 -18.57 11.99
N LYS A 97 -3.07 -19.51 12.31
CA LYS A 97 -2.66 -20.74 13.02
C LYS A 97 -1.81 -21.59 12.07
N ALA A 98 -0.67 -22.08 12.55
CA ALA A 98 0.16 -23.00 11.79
C ALA A 98 -0.63 -24.30 11.50
N THR A 99 -0.74 -24.65 10.23
CA THR A 99 -1.40 -25.89 9.79
C THR A 99 -0.34 -26.96 9.49
N ARG A 100 -0.65 -28.21 9.83
CA ARG A 100 0.22 -29.32 9.47
C ARG A 100 -0.04 -29.74 8.01
N PRO A 101 1.00 -30.14 7.25
CA PRO A 101 0.82 -30.66 5.91
C PRO A 101 -0.11 -31.88 5.91
N GLY A 102 -1.06 -31.92 4.98
CA GLY A 102 -1.99 -33.05 4.84
C GLY A 102 -1.26 -34.35 4.46
N ARG A 103 -1.89 -35.51 4.77
CA ARG A 103 -1.32 -36.84 4.49
C ARG A 103 -0.94 -37.03 3.02
N ALA A 104 -1.78 -36.56 2.09
CA ALA A 104 -1.51 -36.63 0.65
C ALA A 104 -0.27 -35.81 0.23
N ALA A 105 -0.06 -34.62 0.83
CA ALA A 105 1.13 -33.80 0.58
C ALA A 105 2.41 -34.47 1.08
N LYS A 106 2.36 -35.08 2.27
CA LYS A 106 3.48 -35.87 2.81
C LYS A 106 3.82 -37.05 1.90
N LYS A 107 2.82 -37.79 1.45
CA LYS A 107 2.99 -38.95 0.54
C LYS A 107 3.63 -38.50 -0.77
N ARG A 108 3.11 -37.48 -1.43
CA ARG A 108 3.69 -36.94 -2.68
C ARG A 108 5.15 -36.52 -2.51
N ARG A 109 5.50 -35.87 -1.39
CA ARG A 109 6.88 -35.47 -1.09
C ARG A 109 7.79 -36.68 -0.93
N LEU A 110 7.34 -37.72 -0.22
CA LEU A 110 8.10 -38.95 -0.02
C LEU A 110 8.30 -39.72 -1.34
N ASP A 111 7.24 -39.83 -2.15
CA ASP A 111 7.32 -40.49 -3.46
C ASP A 111 8.26 -39.75 -4.43
N ALA A 112 8.23 -38.41 -4.41
CA ALA A 112 9.16 -37.59 -5.19
C ALA A 112 10.60 -37.79 -4.72
N LYS A 113 10.83 -37.83 -3.40
CA LYS A 113 12.16 -38.07 -2.82
C LYS A 113 12.69 -39.46 -3.18
N LYS A 114 11.84 -40.48 -3.13
CA LYS A 114 12.20 -41.85 -3.52
C LYS A 114 12.59 -41.94 -4.99
N ARG A 115 11.76 -41.40 -5.90
CA ARG A 115 12.09 -41.33 -7.34
C ARG A 115 13.42 -40.65 -7.62
N HIS A 116 13.68 -39.54 -6.93
CA HIS A 116 14.96 -38.82 -7.08
C HIS A 116 16.16 -39.64 -6.58
N SER A 117 15.97 -40.37 -5.47
CA SER A 117 16.98 -41.30 -4.93
C SER A 117 17.28 -42.44 -5.91
N ASP A 118 16.24 -43.08 -6.47
CA ASP A 118 16.37 -44.17 -7.44
C ASP A 118 17.11 -43.71 -8.71
N THR A 119 16.75 -42.49 -9.22
CA THR A 119 17.46 -41.89 -10.35
C THR A 119 18.92 -41.65 -10.03
N LYS A 120 19.25 -41.17 -8.82
CA LYS A 120 20.62 -40.93 -8.39
C LYS A 120 21.42 -42.23 -8.24
N THR A 121 20.79 -43.27 -7.72
CA THR A 121 21.39 -44.61 -7.59
C THR A 121 21.71 -45.21 -8.96
N ASN A 122 20.77 -45.14 -9.91
CA ASN A 122 20.92 -45.65 -11.27
C ASN A 122 22.00 -44.91 -12.08
N ARG A 123 22.35 -43.68 -11.70
CA ARG A 123 23.48 -42.92 -12.31
C ARG A 123 24.85 -43.25 -11.73
N ARG A 124 24.92 -44.00 -10.64
CA ARG A 124 26.21 -44.44 -10.09
C ARG A 124 26.84 -45.45 -11.05
N ARG A 125 28.13 -45.21 -11.36
CA ARG A 125 28.91 -46.21 -12.10
C ARG A 125 28.89 -47.55 -11.35
N PRO A 126 28.69 -48.67 -12.05
CA PRO A 126 28.87 -49.97 -11.43
C PRO A 126 30.30 -50.08 -10.92
N THR A 127 30.44 -50.43 -9.66
CA THR A 127 31.75 -50.83 -9.09
C THR A 127 32.05 -52.23 -9.59
N MET A 128 33.07 -52.32 -10.43
CA MET A 128 33.63 -53.63 -10.81
C MET A 128 34.47 -54.15 -9.68
#